data_61e2de3663135b6456cfab9e231704c9
#
_entry.id   61e2de3663135b6456cfab9e231704c9
#
_cell.length_a   1.000
_cell.length_b   1.000
_cell.length_c   1.000
_cell.angle_alpha   90.00
_cell.angle_beta   90.00
_cell.angle_gamma   90.00
#
_symmetry.space_group_name_H-M   'P 1'
#
loop_
_entity.id
_entity.type
_entity.pdbx_description
1 polymer ?
#
loop_
_entity_poly.entity_id
_entity_poly.type
_entity_poly.pdbx_seq_one_letter_code
_entity_poly.pdbx_strand_id
1 'polypeptide(L)'
;ATTIGDTLSAKGVSWVWYGGGYNRALADGMQAPDAKRTVIYRRGDGSPNFQPHHQPFNYYERYAPGTAARAEHLRGGADFLQAIAKGTLPAVSFYKPAGVNTQHPSYTDIMTGDAHIDDVLNRLKASPQWKDMLVVVTYDENGGYWDHVPPPSGPGWGDRFGPGTRIPTLLIGPYVNWPAKPARCAREDGGSDLCAELNRPEVTGLAQRPAVTAATRAL
;
A
#
# COMPACT_ATOMS: atom_id res chain seq x y z
N ALA A 1 4.42 -23.43 0.77
CA ALA A 1 5.46 -22.40 0.94
C ALA A 1 5.15 -21.54 2.16
N THR A 2 6.17 -21.04 2.83
CA THR A 2 6.06 -20.09 3.95
C THR A 2 5.79 -18.69 3.41
N THR A 3 4.81 -18.00 3.98
CA THR A 3 4.45 -16.63 3.61
C THR A 3 4.93 -15.64 4.66
N ILE A 4 4.91 -14.34 4.34
CA ILE A 4 5.15 -13.27 5.31
C ILE A 4 4.15 -13.34 6.49
N GLY A 5 2.89 -13.72 6.22
CA GLY A 5 1.88 -13.92 7.26
C GLY A 5 2.26 -15.02 8.27
N ASP A 6 2.84 -16.11 7.77
CA ASP A 6 3.34 -17.19 8.64
C ASP A 6 4.48 -16.73 9.53
N THR A 7 5.38 -15.93 8.98
CA THR A 7 6.50 -15.37 9.73
C THR A 7 6.05 -14.40 10.81
N LEU A 8 5.05 -13.56 10.50
CA LEU A 8 4.44 -12.65 11.48
C LEU A 8 3.74 -13.43 12.60
N SER A 9 2.91 -14.41 12.24
CA SER A 9 2.20 -15.27 13.19
C SER A 9 3.16 -16.03 14.10
N ALA A 10 4.24 -16.59 13.55
CA ALA A 10 5.26 -17.30 14.32
C ALA A 10 5.97 -16.40 15.35
N LYS A 11 6.00 -15.09 15.14
CA LYS A 11 6.53 -14.09 16.06
C LYS A 11 5.48 -13.47 17.00
N GLY A 12 4.24 -13.95 16.95
CA GLY A 12 3.13 -13.38 17.72
C GLY A 12 2.73 -11.97 17.29
N VAL A 13 3.08 -11.55 16.09
CA VAL A 13 2.73 -10.24 15.55
C VAL A 13 1.37 -10.33 14.87
N SER A 14 0.40 -9.55 15.33
CA SER A 14 -0.93 -9.50 14.71
C SER A 14 -0.87 -8.85 13.33
N TRP A 15 -1.57 -9.45 12.37
CA TRP A 15 -1.59 -8.94 11.01
C TRP A 15 -2.88 -9.25 10.26
N VAL A 16 -3.23 -8.41 9.30
CA VAL A 16 -4.37 -8.62 8.39
C VAL A 16 -4.01 -8.09 7.01
N TRP A 17 -4.44 -8.82 5.98
CA TRP A 17 -4.47 -8.35 4.61
C TRP A 17 -5.88 -7.89 4.26
N TYR A 18 -6.03 -6.62 3.92
CA TYR A 18 -7.28 -6.00 3.50
C TYR A 18 -7.31 -5.81 2.00
N GLY A 19 -8.25 -6.46 1.31
CA GLY A 19 -8.46 -6.32 -0.13
C GLY A 19 -9.69 -5.48 -0.45
N GLY A 20 -9.52 -4.42 -1.23
CA GLY A 20 -10.66 -3.63 -1.73
C GLY A 20 -11.58 -4.47 -2.62
N GLY A 21 -12.88 -4.45 -2.36
CA GLY A 21 -13.86 -5.27 -3.07
C GLY A 21 -13.97 -6.73 -2.62
N TYR A 22 -13.11 -7.19 -1.71
CA TYR A 22 -13.04 -8.59 -1.28
C TYR A 22 -14.36 -9.13 -0.72
N ASN A 23 -15.03 -8.41 0.20
CA ASN A 23 -16.29 -8.86 0.78
C ASN A 23 -17.40 -8.99 -0.29
N ARG A 24 -17.41 -8.09 -1.27
CA ARG A 24 -18.36 -8.17 -2.41
C ARG A 24 -18.02 -9.36 -3.32
N ALA A 25 -16.74 -9.64 -3.55
CA ALA A 25 -16.32 -10.79 -4.33
C ALA A 25 -16.66 -12.12 -3.63
N LEU A 26 -16.56 -12.19 -2.30
CA LEU A 26 -17.02 -13.35 -1.53
C LEU A 26 -18.54 -13.55 -1.69
N ALA A 27 -19.33 -12.49 -1.50
CA ALA A 27 -20.79 -12.57 -1.68
C ALA A 27 -21.17 -12.97 -3.10
N ASP A 28 -20.49 -12.40 -4.10
CA ASP A 28 -20.68 -12.75 -5.51
C ASP A 28 -20.34 -14.23 -5.76
N GLY A 29 -19.27 -14.73 -5.14
CA GLY A 29 -18.84 -16.13 -5.24
C GLY A 29 -19.77 -17.13 -4.57
N MET A 30 -20.57 -16.70 -3.59
CA MET A 30 -21.53 -17.54 -2.87
C MET A 30 -22.88 -17.72 -3.59
N GLN A 31 -23.11 -17.02 -4.70
CA GLN A 31 -24.30 -17.18 -5.50
C GLN A 31 -24.33 -18.55 -6.21
N ALA A 32 -25.50 -18.93 -6.74
CA ALA A 32 -25.68 -20.15 -7.53
C ALA A 32 -24.64 -20.25 -8.66
N PRO A 33 -24.18 -21.46 -9.05
CA PRO A 33 -23.11 -21.64 -10.03
C PRO A 33 -23.38 -20.99 -11.39
N ASP A 34 -24.64 -20.87 -11.79
CA ASP A 34 -25.12 -20.26 -13.02
C ASP A 34 -25.28 -18.73 -12.94
N ALA A 35 -25.17 -18.14 -11.74
CA ALA A 35 -25.29 -16.70 -11.58
C ALA A 35 -24.12 -15.95 -12.26
N LYS A 36 -24.47 -14.87 -12.96
CA LYS A 36 -23.48 -14.01 -13.60
C LYS A 36 -22.64 -13.30 -12.53
N ARG A 37 -21.32 -13.51 -12.54
CA ARG A 37 -20.38 -12.81 -11.66
C ARG A 37 -20.23 -11.35 -12.07
N THR A 38 -20.22 -10.44 -11.10
CA THR A 38 -20.28 -9.00 -11.37
C THR A 38 -19.19 -8.18 -10.66
N VAL A 39 -18.34 -8.81 -9.86
CA VAL A 39 -17.36 -8.11 -9.01
C VAL A 39 -15.92 -8.32 -9.47
N ILE A 40 -15.61 -9.50 -10.04
CA ILE A 40 -14.25 -9.86 -10.45
C ILE A 40 -13.98 -9.32 -11.87
N TYR A 41 -12.87 -8.61 -12.04
CA TYR A 41 -12.39 -8.05 -13.32
C TYR A 41 -13.39 -7.16 -14.08
N ARG A 42 -14.36 -6.58 -13.39
CA ARG A 42 -15.32 -5.65 -14.02
C ARG A 42 -14.69 -4.29 -14.30
N ARG A 43 -15.08 -3.70 -15.43
CA ARG A 43 -14.61 -2.38 -15.89
C ARG A 43 -15.79 -1.45 -16.15
N GLY A 44 -15.63 -0.17 -15.85
CA GLY A 44 -16.44 0.90 -16.44
C GLY A 44 -17.85 1.09 -15.90
N ASP A 45 -18.28 0.39 -14.83
CA ASP A 45 -19.63 0.48 -14.30
C ASP A 45 -19.70 0.84 -12.80
N GLY A 46 -18.60 1.41 -12.27
CA GLY A 46 -18.50 1.74 -10.84
C GLY A 46 -18.39 0.53 -9.92
N SER A 47 -18.29 -0.68 -10.46
CA SER A 47 -18.04 -1.87 -9.66
C SER A 47 -16.62 -1.82 -9.08
N PRO A 48 -16.34 -2.45 -7.93
CA PRO A 48 -15.04 -2.37 -7.28
C PRO A 48 -13.90 -3.01 -8.08
N ASN A 49 -14.19 -3.79 -9.13
CA ASN A 49 -13.18 -4.49 -9.93
C ASN A 49 -12.21 -5.25 -9.02
N PHE A 50 -12.72 -6.22 -8.25
CA PHE A 50 -11.86 -7.07 -7.43
C PHE A 50 -10.97 -7.94 -8.32
N GLN A 51 -9.69 -7.94 -8.03
CA GLN A 51 -8.71 -8.79 -8.71
C GLN A 51 -8.20 -9.85 -7.74
N PRO A 52 -8.38 -11.16 -8.02
CA PRO A 52 -8.02 -12.22 -7.07
C PRO A 52 -6.57 -12.21 -6.64
N HIS A 53 -5.63 -11.82 -7.50
CA HIS A 53 -4.22 -11.71 -7.18
C HIS A 53 -3.90 -10.51 -6.24
N HIS A 54 -4.82 -9.55 -6.07
CA HIS A 54 -4.70 -8.51 -5.03
C HIS A 54 -4.98 -9.03 -3.63
N GLN A 55 -5.41 -10.29 -3.51
CA GLN A 55 -5.51 -11.03 -2.25
C GLN A 55 -4.64 -12.28 -2.35
N PRO A 56 -3.31 -12.15 -2.28
CA PRO A 56 -2.37 -13.20 -2.63
C PRO A 56 -2.49 -14.45 -1.76
N PHE A 57 -2.97 -14.32 -0.53
CA PHE A 57 -3.19 -15.44 0.37
C PHE A 57 -4.31 -16.39 -0.09
N ASN A 58 -5.17 -15.99 -1.04
CA ASN A 58 -6.16 -16.87 -1.64
C ASN A 58 -5.55 -18.09 -2.34
N TYR A 59 -4.27 -18.04 -2.71
CA TYR A 59 -3.58 -19.11 -3.42
C TYR A 59 -2.91 -20.14 -2.50
N TYR A 60 -3.12 -20.03 -1.18
CA TYR A 60 -2.54 -20.94 -0.20
C TYR A 60 -3.64 -21.72 0.52
N GLU A 61 -3.49 -23.05 0.59
CA GLU A 61 -4.45 -23.96 1.22
C GLU A 61 -4.80 -23.56 2.66
N ARG A 62 -3.84 -23.05 3.41
CA ARG A 62 -4.04 -22.54 4.78
C ARG A 62 -5.14 -21.50 4.89
N TYR A 63 -5.29 -20.67 3.86
CA TYR A 63 -6.29 -19.61 3.78
C TYR A 63 -7.48 -19.98 2.88
N ALA A 64 -7.73 -21.30 2.69
CA ALA A 64 -8.88 -21.78 1.94
C ALA A 64 -10.21 -21.34 2.61
N PRO A 65 -11.31 -21.29 1.86
CA PRO A 65 -12.63 -21.01 2.40
C PRO A 65 -12.96 -21.90 3.60
N GLY A 66 -13.49 -21.27 4.68
CA GLY A 66 -13.87 -21.99 5.91
C GLY A 66 -12.75 -22.18 6.93
N THR A 67 -11.48 -21.82 6.62
CA THR A 67 -10.40 -21.92 7.60
C THR A 67 -10.40 -20.74 8.59
N ALA A 68 -9.97 -21.02 9.83
CA ALA A 68 -9.81 -19.99 10.85
C ALA A 68 -8.79 -18.91 10.43
N ALA A 69 -7.67 -19.32 9.82
CA ALA A 69 -6.64 -18.41 9.34
C ALA A 69 -7.18 -17.43 8.27
N ARG A 70 -8.07 -17.90 7.39
CA ARG A 70 -8.75 -17.00 6.44
C ARG A 70 -9.62 -15.99 7.15
N ALA A 71 -10.44 -16.42 8.09
CA ALA A 71 -11.34 -15.55 8.83
C ALA A 71 -10.59 -14.52 9.69
N GLU A 72 -9.43 -14.89 10.23
CA GLU A 72 -8.59 -14.02 11.04
C GLU A 72 -7.84 -12.98 10.21
N HIS A 73 -7.24 -13.40 9.09
CA HIS A 73 -6.23 -12.60 8.40
C HIS A 73 -6.67 -11.98 7.09
N LEU A 74 -7.77 -12.43 6.45
CA LEU A 74 -8.20 -11.91 5.16
C LEU A 74 -9.54 -11.16 5.29
N ARG A 75 -9.51 -9.86 5.02
CA ARG A 75 -10.67 -8.97 5.19
C ARG A 75 -10.85 -8.03 4.00
N GLY A 76 -11.96 -7.34 3.96
CA GLY A 76 -12.27 -6.38 2.91
C GLY A 76 -11.80 -4.96 3.20
N GLY A 77 -11.82 -4.10 2.19
CA GLY A 77 -11.47 -2.69 2.34
C GLY A 77 -12.41 -1.93 3.29
N ALA A 78 -13.70 -2.32 3.36
CA ALA A 78 -14.63 -1.72 4.32
C ALA A 78 -14.23 -2.04 5.77
N ASP A 79 -13.73 -3.25 6.02
CA ASP A 79 -13.23 -3.64 7.35
C ASP A 79 -11.98 -2.85 7.73
N PHE A 80 -11.10 -2.54 6.74
CA PHE A 80 -9.95 -1.67 6.93
C PHE A 80 -10.36 -0.28 7.41
N LEU A 81 -11.28 0.37 6.69
CA LEU A 81 -11.76 1.70 7.06
C LEU A 81 -12.44 1.70 8.44
N GLN A 82 -13.18 0.64 8.76
CA GLN A 82 -13.78 0.50 10.08
C GLN A 82 -12.72 0.31 11.18
N ALA A 83 -11.69 -0.49 10.93
CA ALA A 83 -10.59 -0.70 11.87
C ALA A 83 -9.80 0.59 12.13
N ILE A 84 -9.56 1.40 11.09
CA ILE A 84 -8.97 2.75 11.22
C ILE A 84 -9.79 3.61 12.16
N ALA A 85 -11.10 3.72 11.90
CA ALA A 85 -12.00 4.60 12.67
C ALA A 85 -12.11 4.17 14.14
N LYS A 86 -12.05 2.87 14.41
CA LYS A 86 -12.12 2.30 15.77
C LYS A 86 -10.76 2.28 16.49
N GLY A 87 -9.66 2.54 15.80
CA GLY A 87 -8.32 2.37 16.37
C GLY A 87 -8.01 0.89 16.70
N THR A 88 -8.41 -0.03 15.86
CA THR A 88 -8.26 -1.49 16.06
C THR A 88 -7.47 -2.17 14.94
N LEU A 89 -6.65 -1.41 14.21
CA LEU A 89 -5.74 -2.00 13.24
C LEU A 89 -4.75 -2.94 13.95
N PRO A 90 -4.45 -4.12 13.38
CA PRO A 90 -3.40 -4.98 13.90
C PRO A 90 -2.02 -4.33 13.73
N ALA A 91 -1.01 -4.92 14.36
CA ALA A 91 0.35 -4.39 14.32
C ALA A 91 0.91 -4.25 12.89
N VAL A 92 0.53 -5.17 11.99
CA VAL A 92 0.85 -5.07 10.55
C VAL A 92 -0.44 -5.15 9.75
N SER A 93 -0.72 -4.12 8.99
CA SER A 93 -1.90 -4.01 8.13
C SER A 93 -1.45 -3.83 6.68
N PHE A 94 -1.74 -4.81 5.83
CA PHE A 94 -1.58 -4.67 4.39
C PHE A 94 -2.90 -4.21 3.77
N TYR A 95 -2.85 -3.23 2.91
CA TYR A 95 -4.04 -2.78 2.19
C TYR A 95 -3.76 -2.68 0.69
N LYS A 96 -4.55 -3.39 -0.09
CA LYS A 96 -4.57 -3.27 -1.55
C LYS A 96 -5.94 -2.75 -1.97
N PRO A 97 -6.06 -1.58 -2.60
CA PRO A 97 -7.35 -1.00 -2.96
C PRO A 97 -8.11 -1.83 -4.01
N ALA A 98 -9.39 -1.55 -4.16
CA ALA A 98 -10.17 -2.08 -5.29
C ALA A 98 -9.59 -1.58 -6.62
N GLY A 99 -9.77 -2.35 -7.70
CA GLY A 99 -9.18 -2.04 -9.00
C GLY A 99 -9.49 -0.65 -9.54
N VAL A 100 -10.67 -0.10 -9.20
CA VAL A 100 -11.05 1.27 -9.57
C VAL A 100 -10.21 2.35 -8.89
N ASN A 101 -9.41 2.03 -7.88
CA ASN A 101 -8.60 2.95 -7.08
C ASN A 101 -7.10 2.65 -7.11
N THR A 102 -6.64 1.79 -8.03
CA THR A 102 -5.26 1.26 -8.02
C THR A 102 -4.27 2.04 -8.87
N GLN A 103 -4.70 3.03 -9.64
CA GLN A 103 -3.89 3.72 -10.67
C GLN A 103 -3.43 2.81 -11.84
N HIS A 104 -3.96 1.59 -11.93
CA HIS A 104 -3.56 0.66 -12.99
C HIS A 104 -4.04 1.16 -14.36
N PRO A 105 -3.15 1.26 -15.36
CA PRO A 105 -3.55 1.63 -16.73
C PRO A 105 -4.72 0.78 -17.24
N SER A 106 -5.53 1.34 -18.11
CA SER A 106 -6.65 0.72 -18.81
C SER A 106 -7.97 0.56 -18.05
N TYR A 107 -8.03 0.63 -16.72
CA TYR A 107 -9.30 0.56 -15.99
C TYR A 107 -9.45 1.55 -14.83
N THR A 108 -8.42 2.32 -14.56
CA THR A 108 -8.45 3.47 -13.66
C THR A 108 -7.45 4.52 -14.11
N ASP A 109 -7.40 5.65 -13.47
CA ASP A 109 -6.47 6.74 -13.72
C ASP A 109 -5.70 7.13 -12.44
N ILE A 110 -4.62 7.87 -12.63
CA ILE A 110 -3.74 8.30 -11.53
C ILE A 110 -4.50 9.20 -10.55
N MET A 111 -5.32 10.13 -11.03
CA MET A 111 -6.04 11.09 -10.19
C MET A 111 -7.02 10.41 -9.25
N THR A 112 -7.75 9.41 -9.74
CA THR A 112 -8.68 8.62 -8.92
C THR A 112 -7.94 7.86 -7.84
N GLY A 113 -6.79 7.27 -8.17
CA GLY A 113 -5.97 6.55 -7.19
C GLY A 113 -5.34 7.48 -6.17
N ASP A 114 -4.84 8.65 -6.57
CA ASP A 114 -4.29 9.66 -5.66
C ASP A 114 -5.35 10.18 -4.69
N ALA A 115 -6.55 10.47 -5.17
CA ALA A 115 -7.67 10.89 -4.32
C ALA A 115 -8.02 9.80 -3.29
N HIS A 116 -7.94 8.53 -3.68
CA HIS A 116 -8.15 7.42 -2.75
C HIS A 116 -7.04 7.31 -1.70
N ILE A 117 -5.78 7.49 -2.09
CA ILE A 117 -4.63 7.52 -1.16
C ILE A 117 -4.81 8.67 -0.17
N ASP A 118 -5.19 9.85 -0.63
CA ASP A 118 -5.43 11.02 0.23
C ASP A 118 -6.56 10.76 1.24
N ASP A 119 -7.71 10.21 0.82
CA ASP A 119 -8.81 9.84 1.73
C ASP A 119 -8.34 8.85 2.80
N VAL A 120 -7.60 7.80 2.40
CA VAL A 120 -7.08 6.80 3.35
C VAL A 120 -6.10 7.44 4.34
N LEU A 121 -5.17 8.27 3.87
CA LEU A 121 -4.21 8.96 4.72
C LEU A 121 -4.89 9.92 5.73
N ASN A 122 -5.90 10.64 5.29
CA ASN A 122 -6.68 11.53 6.17
C ASN A 122 -7.41 10.74 7.27
N ARG A 123 -7.97 9.58 6.94
CA ARG A 123 -8.58 8.66 7.93
C ARG A 123 -7.54 8.09 8.89
N LEU A 124 -6.37 7.68 8.41
CA LEU A 124 -5.28 7.18 9.25
C LEU A 124 -4.79 8.27 10.22
N LYS A 125 -4.63 9.51 9.75
CA LYS A 125 -4.28 10.67 10.58
C LYS A 125 -5.31 10.95 11.67
N ALA A 126 -6.58 10.71 11.40
CA ALA A 126 -7.67 10.87 12.37
C ALA A 126 -7.81 9.68 13.33
N SER A 127 -7.14 8.55 13.07
CA SER A 127 -7.22 7.36 13.91
C SER A 127 -6.56 7.56 15.28
N PRO A 128 -7.14 7.00 16.37
CA PRO A 128 -6.49 7.00 17.69
C PRO A 128 -5.09 6.38 17.70
N GLN A 129 -4.80 5.47 16.75
CA GLN A 129 -3.51 4.80 16.62
C GLN A 129 -2.46 5.62 15.85
N TRP A 130 -2.84 6.75 15.23
CA TRP A 130 -1.92 7.53 14.38
C TRP A 130 -0.58 7.83 15.03
N LYS A 131 -0.59 8.16 16.31
CA LYS A 131 0.63 8.50 17.07
C LYS A 131 1.71 7.41 17.06
N ASP A 132 1.34 6.15 16.79
CA ASP A 132 2.21 4.98 16.81
C ASP A 132 2.36 4.34 15.42
N MET A 133 1.90 5.01 14.34
CA MET A 133 1.90 4.47 12.98
C MET A 133 3.15 4.84 12.18
N LEU A 134 3.58 3.89 11.37
CA LEU A 134 4.34 4.10 10.15
C LEU A 134 3.49 3.63 8.98
N VAL A 135 3.18 4.53 8.06
CA VAL A 135 2.48 4.21 6.82
C VAL A 135 3.49 4.17 5.68
N VAL A 136 3.46 3.08 4.93
CA VAL A 136 4.25 2.90 3.72
C VAL A 136 3.29 2.85 2.54
N VAL A 137 3.37 3.84 1.65
CA VAL A 137 2.63 3.83 0.38
C VAL A 137 3.63 3.49 -0.72
N THR A 138 3.37 2.42 -1.44
CA THR A 138 4.23 1.97 -2.54
C THR A 138 3.41 1.28 -3.63
N TYR A 139 4.04 0.97 -4.74
CA TYR A 139 3.42 0.25 -5.85
C TYR A 139 4.01 -1.15 -5.94
N ASP A 140 3.24 -2.09 -6.44
CA ASP A 140 3.66 -3.47 -6.65
C ASP A 140 4.56 -3.63 -7.89
N GLU A 141 4.39 -2.72 -8.87
CA GLU A 141 5.19 -2.71 -10.09
C GLU A 141 5.11 -1.32 -10.76
N ASN A 142 5.86 -1.11 -11.84
CA ASN A 142 5.98 0.19 -12.50
C ASN A 142 4.81 0.59 -13.42
N GLY A 143 3.78 -0.25 -13.56
CA GLY A 143 2.64 0.03 -14.43
C GLY A 143 2.95 0.05 -15.92
N GLY A 144 4.13 -0.39 -16.34
CA GLY A 144 4.61 -0.24 -17.72
C GLY A 144 5.10 1.17 -18.05
N TYR A 145 5.17 2.08 -17.07
CA TYR A 145 5.71 3.42 -17.27
C TYR A 145 7.23 3.40 -17.40
N TRP A 146 7.73 4.24 -18.30
CA TRP A 146 9.18 4.37 -18.53
C TRP A 146 9.85 5.11 -17.37
N ASP A 147 11.05 4.65 -17.00
CA ASP A 147 11.93 5.31 -16.05
C ASP A 147 13.21 5.76 -16.78
N HIS A 148 13.61 7.02 -16.62
CA HIS A 148 14.83 7.57 -17.22
C HIS A 148 16.13 7.09 -16.50
N VAL A 149 16.01 6.42 -15.38
CA VAL A 149 17.14 5.79 -14.69
C VAL A 149 17.13 4.30 -14.98
N PRO A 150 18.21 3.75 -15.58
CA PRO A 150 18.28 2.33 -15.84
C PRO A 150 18.30 1.53 -14.52
N PRO A 151 17.75 0.30 -14.52
CA PRO A 151 17.87 -0.59 -13.36
C PRO A 151 19.32 -0.83 -12.98
N PRO A 152 19.64 -1.07 -11.71
CA PRO A 152 20.98 -1.48 -11.29
C PRO A 152 21.42 -2.75 -12.02
N SER A 153 22.71 -2.85 -12.31
CA SER A 153 23.34 -4.03 -12.92
C SER A 153 24.60 -4.39 -12.17
N GLY A 154 25.06 -5.63 -12.32
CA GLY A 154 26.29 -6.10 -11.68
C GLY A 154 26.13 -7.44 -10.94
N PRO A 155 27.14 -7.87 -10.17
CA PRO A 155 27.06 -9.11 -9.38
C PRO A 155 25.87 -9.11 -8.42
N GLY A 156 25.09 -10.19 -8.43
CA GLY A 156 23.86 -10.33 -7.63
C GLY A 156 22.59 -9.83 -8.31
N TRP A 157 22.69 -9.14 -9.45
CA TRP A 157 21.55 -8.61 -10.22
C TRP A 157 21.42 -9.26 -11.60
N GLY A 158 22.13 -10.35 -11.84
CA GLY A 158 22.32 -10.93 -13.18
C GLY A 158 21.30 -11.97 -13.60
N ASP A 159 20.30 -12.26 -12.81
CA ASP A 159 19.24 -13.18 -13.22
C ASP A 159 18.09 -12.46 -13.96
N ARG A 160 17.22 -13.23 -14.61
CA ARG A 160 16.08 -12.69 -15.34
C ARG A 160 15.02 -12.03 -14.45
N PHE A 161 15.15 -12.14 -13.13
CA PHE A 161 14.28 -11.54 -12.12
C PHE A 161 14.93 -10.35 -11.42
N GLY A 162 16.12 -9.93 -11.88
CA GLY A 162 16.86 -8.80 -11.33
C GLY A 162 16.01 -7.54 -11.17
N PRO A 163 16.52 -6.49 -10.51
CA PRO A 163 15.73 -5.32 -10.21
C PRO A 163 15.20 -4.71 -11.50
N GLY A 164 13.90 -4.36 -11.50
CA GLY A 164 13.28 -3.59 -12.54
C GLY A 164 13.55 -2.10 -12.39
N THR A 165 12.72 -1.30 -13.02
CA THR A 165 12.68 0.15 -12.85
C THR A 165 12.32 0.54 -11.41
N ARG A 166 12.64 1.78 -11.03
CA ARG A 166 12.38 2.27 -9.67
C ARG A 166 10.88 2.28 -9.37
N ILE A 167 10.54 1.87 -8.15
CA ILE A 167 9.18 1.94 -7.62
C ILE A 167 9.11 3.06 -6.58
N PRO A 168 8.24 4.08 -6.74
CA PRO A 168 8.09 5.14 -5.76
C PRO A 168 7.62 4.58 -4.41
N THR A 169 8.16 5.12 -3.33
CA THR A 169 7.75 4.74 -1.97
C THR A 169 7.68 5.98 -1.11
N LEU A 170 6.56 6.15 -0.39
CA LEU A 170 6.36 7.21 0.58
C LEU A 170 6.33 6.60 1.98
N LEU A 171 7.10 7.18 2.90
CA LEU A 171 7.06 6.87 4.32
C LEU A 171 6.37 8.01 5.05
N ILE A 172 5.28 7.74 5.75
CA ILE A 172 4.44 8.75 6.37
C ILE A 172 4.14 8.33 7.81
N GLY A 173 4.34 9.23 8.75
CA GLY A 173 4.00 8.97 10.15
C GLY A 173 4.69 9.93 11.10
N PRO A 174 4.28 9.95 12.39
CA PRO A 174 4.84 10.87 13.39
C PRO A 174 6.34 10.68 13.66
N TYR A 175 6.88 9.51 13.33
CA TYR A 175 8.28 9.13 13.54
C TYR A 175 9.14 9.24 12.29
N VAL A 176 8.56 9.64 11.16
CA VAL A 176 9.33 9.85 9.93
C VAL A 176 10.04 11.18 10.02
N ASN A 177 11.36 11.14 10.18
CA ASN A 177 12.19 12.33 10.09
C ASN A 177 12.48 12.63 8.62
N TRP A 178 11.96 13.76 8.15
CA TRP A 178 12.48 14.38 6.95
C TRP A 178 13.69 15.24 7.36
N PRO A 179 14.89 15.02 6.79
CA PRO A 179 16.00 15.93 7.06
C PRO A 179 15.57 17.34 6.63
N ALA A 180 15.70 18.30 7.52
CA ALA A 180 15.27 19.69 7.31
C ALA A 180 15.93 20.38 6.09
N LYS A 181 16.95 19.76 5.49
CA LYS A 181 17.55 20.13 4.20
C LYS A 181 18.14 18.86 3.58
N PRO A 182 17.66 18.38 2.42
CA PRO A 182 18.45 17.46 1.63
C PRO A 182 19.76 18.16 1.26
N ALA A 183 20.88 17.49 1.54
CA ALA A 183 22.23 18.04 1.33
C ALA A 183 22.56 18.37 -0.16
N ARG A 184 21.61 18.27 -1.07
CA ARG A 184 21.75 18.53 -2.51
C ARG A 184 20.54 19.24 -3.11
N CYS A 185 20.15 20.38 -2.54
CA CYS A 185 19.21 21.28 -3.20
C CYS A 185 19.90 22.42 -3.96
N ALA A 186 21.22 22.46 -4.02
CA ALA A 186 21.93 23.39 -4.88
C ALA A 186 21.87 22.89 -6.33
N ARG A 187 21.06 23.51 -7.16
CA ARG A 187 21.20 23.45 -8.60
C ARG A 187 22.33 24.39 -9.00
N GLU A 188 23.29 23.88 -9.74
CA GLU A 188 24.38 24.68 -10.34
C GLU A 188 23.89 25.60 -11.48
N ASP A 189 22.61 25.48 -11.91
CA ASP A 189 22.04 26.13 -13.09
C ASP A 189 21.04 27.27 -12.81
N GLY A 190 20.84 27.68 -11.55
CA GLY A 190 19.97 28.82 -11.20
C GLY A 190 18.45 28.61 -11.47
N GLY A 191 18.00 27.38 -11.68
CA GLY A 191 16.57 27.05 -11.88
C GLY A 191 15.75 27.17 -10.60
N SER A 192 14.42 27.33 -10.72
CA SER A 192 13.47 27.56 -9.62
C SER A 192 13.69 26.58 -8.47
N ASP A 193 13.76 27.15 -7.27
CA ASP A 193 14.13 26.46 -6.05
C ASP A 193 12.99 25.54 -5.55
N LEU A 194 13.01 24.30 -6.02
CA LEU A 194 12.10 23.24 -5.52
C LEU A 194 12.21 23.09 -3.97
N CYS A 195 13.34 23.50 -3.41
CA CYS A 195 13.55 23.50 -1.96
C CYS A 195 12.83 24.64 -1.26
N ALA A 196 12.58 25.76 -1.91
CA ALA A 196 11.74 26.83 -1.36
C ALA A 196 10.28 26.39 -1.28
N GLU A 197 9.82 25.57 -2.22
CA GLU A 197 8.46 25.01 -2.20
C GLU A 197 8.28 23.92 -1.14
N LEU A 198 9.29 23.07 -0.91
CA LEU A 198 9.31 22.05 0.13
C LEU A 198 9.51 22.63 1.55
N ASN A 199 10.00 23.85 1.66
CA ASN A 199 10.21 24.56 2.94
C ASN A 199 9.03 25.45 3.35
N ARG A 200 7.86 25.36 2.73
CA ARG A 200 6.68 26.10 3.19
C ARG A 200 6.28 25.66 4.59
N PRO A 201 5.86 26.56 5.47
CA PRO A 201 5.49 26.25 6.87
C PRO A 201 4.44 25.15 7.00
N GLU A 202 3.53 25.03 6.05
CA GLU A 202 2.52 23.98 5.97
C GLU A 202 3.10 22.58 5.73
N VAL A 203 4.29 22.47 5.12
CA VAL A 203 5.00 21.20 4.89
C VAL A 203 5.98 20.91 6.04
N THR A 204 6.55 21.95 6.66
CA THR A 204 7.54 21.82 7.74
C THR A 204 6.95 21.64 9.13
N GLY A 205 5.67 21.92 9.34
CA GLY A 205 4.99 21.76 10.64
C GLY A 205 4.98 20.34 11.21
N LEU A 206 5.37 19.34 10.43
CA LEU A 206 5.52 17.93 10.84
C LEU A 206 6.93 17.57 11.34
N ALA A 207 7.91 18.48 11.25
CA ALA A 207 9.34 18.19 11.41
C ALA A 207 9.90 18.35 12.84
N GLN A 208 9.09 18.61 13.87
CA GLN A 208 9.60 18.92 15.22
C GLN A 208 9.31 17.87 16.30
N ARG A 209 9.52 16.57 16.01
CA ARG A 209 9.51 15.54 17.05
C ARG A 209 10.81 14.72 17.04
N PRO A 210 11.32 14.27 18.21
CA PRO A 210 12.59 13.56 18.28
C PRO A 210 12.56 12.22 17.52
N ALA A 211 13.65 11.95 16.83
CA ALA A 211 13.83 10.84 15.90
C ALA A 211 13.84 9.46 16.55
N VAL A 212 13.19 8.51 15.94
CA VAL A 212 13.53 7.10 16.07
C VAL A 212 14.53 6.74 14.95
N THR A 213 15.79 6.64 15.31
CA THR A 213 16.93 6.48 14.37
C THR A 213 17.16 5.03 13.91
N ALA A 214 16.23 4.11 14.11
CA ALA A 214 16.50 2.67 14.00
C ALA A 214 16.04 1.97 12.71
N ALA A 215 15.24 2.60 11.85
CA ALA A 215 14.62 1.91 10.72
C ALA A 215 15.34 2.05 9.36
N THR A 216 16.41 2.83 9.27
CA THR A 216 17.08 3.13 7.98
C THR A 216 18.32 2.27 7.69
N ARG A 217 18.58 1.21 8.45
CA ARG A 217 19.78 0.35 8.26
C ARG A 217 19.48 -1.11 7.93
N ALA A 218 18.28 -1.47 7.57
CA ALA A 218 17.93 -2.85 7.28
C ALA A 218 17.00 -2.98 6.06
N LEU A 219 17.43 -2.46 4.93
CA LEU A 219 17.02 -2.90 3.58
C LEU A 219 18.22 -2.81 2.66
#